data_182ff8b97589d006b8122c1b99ce0b99
#
_entry.id   182ff8b97589d006b8122c1b99ce0b99
#
_cell.length_a   1.000
_cell.length_b   1.000
_cell.length_c   1.000
_cell.angle_alpha   90.00
_cell.angle_beta   90.00
_cell.angle_gamma   90.00
#
_symmetry.space_group_name_H-M   'P 1'
#
loop_
_entity.id
_entity.type
_entity.pdbx_description
1 polymer ?
#
loop_
_entity_poly.entity_id
_entity_poly.type
_entity_poly.pdbx_seq_one_letter_code
_entity_poly.pdbx_strand_id
1 'polypeptide(L)'
;MKSQILLTKKYVPMRTTNLFAMLMACAALLFAACEEKEPPANNPTPDNPEQPEDPEKPEDPEKPDNPVEEAAFEIIITDKTTLSFTFNIYPKDKTMEYIFLTDTTRVLEESNVVTGEDFVAYNNWLFYSEAENFDTTVEELVKDYYIYTGDVEDITFNGVRPGDEFVIYAYGAEVVDGEVRATTEVVTLRDRTEEVEIVEHAVAIDVAVNGNHANIAFDPNGFDGNYLTIVESVATLCPDGDATDDKIKDAVMNMWYNALTVYLQYGFALEMILGDLTVVGEYQASYDLLANTEYVATAMPIDSTGVIYAYPTIEYFSTSDVEMSDNTIDISVSNILPREATITVTPSNDDPFIVACFESSPYNGMTDEQIIADYIAKFPLYPTSGGFTYTFTGLTPETEYFVAAFGCDGGVVTTELFRVDFVTAKEQMSNINIELNIIGYYDIEEVAALHDYYQSFVGTYAALFAYEFITTPQAMGIHYGLYSKASVEGVDDDDLRKMILERPIKDTFRPVNFIRAYGLEYVLLAVAVDSEGNPSKLFKSDVITITYDGRGDAQEFIDMMH
;
A
#
# COMPACT_ATOMS: atom_id res chain seq x y z
N MET A 1 12.17 -13.71 1.21
CA MET A 1 10.75 -14.05 1.36
C MET A 1 10.23 -14.48 0.01
N LYS A 2 9.89 -15.77 -0.16
CA LYS A 2 9.44 -16.32 -1.44
C LYS A 2 8.00 -15.83 -1.67
N SER A 3 7.79 -15.12 -2.77
CA SER A 3 6.49 -14.60 -3.18
C SER A 3 5.52 -15.73 -3.46
N GLN A 4 4.38 -15.67 -2.77
CA GLN A 4 3.25 -16.54 -3.03
C GLN A 4 2.35 -15.92 -4.08
N ILE A 5 1.97 -16.74 -5.06
CA ILE A 5 1.05 -16.35 -6.11
C ILE A 5 -0.36 -16.67 -5.65
N LEU A 6 -1.08 -15.66 -5.20
CA LEU A 6 -2.51 -15.71 -4.90
C LEU A 6 -3.32 -15.51 -6.19
N LEU A 7 -4.24 -16.45 -6.42
CA LEU A 7 -5.19 -16.43 -7.54
C LEU A 7 -6.27 -15.36 -7.35
N THR A 8 -6.05 -14.15 -7.85
CA THR A 8 -7.16 -13.22 -8.11
C THR A 8 -6.86 -12.34 -9.30
N LYS A 9 -7.32 -12.71 -10.50
CA LYS A 9 -7.64 -11.76 -11.58
C LYS A 9 -8.67 -12.37 -12.55
N LYS A 10 -9.96 -12.24 -12.20
CA LYS A 10 -10.98 -11.94 -13.20
C LYS A 10 -11.31 -10.46 -13.07
N TYR A 11 -11.23 -9.73 -14.15
CA TYR A 11 -11.80 -8.40 -14.26
C TYR A 11 -13.31 -8.51 -14.06
N VAL A 12 -13.72 -8.31 -12.82
CA VAL A 12 -15.08 -7.92 -12.45
C VAL A 12 -14.99 -6.41 -12.28
N PRO A 13 -15.93 -5.61 -12.81
CA PRO A 13 -15.92 -4.19 -12.50
C PRO A 13 -15.91 -4.06 -10.98
N MET A 14 -14.86 -3.45 -10.43
CA MET A 14 -14.68 -3.26 -8.99
C MET A 14 -15.89 -2.52 -8.46
N ARG A 15 -16.76 -3.21 -7.74
CA ARG A 15 -17.74 -2.58 -6.86
C ARG A 15 -16.98 -1.96 -5.69
N THR A 16 -17.42 -0.82 -5.23
CA THR A 16 -16.85 0.05 -4.19
C THR A 16 -16.33 -0.66 -2.94
N THR A 17 -16.91 -1.77 -2.54
CA THR A 17 -16.48 -2.62 -1.41
C THR A 17 -15.10 -3.24 -1.57
N ASN A 18 -14.68 -3.62 -2.79
CA ASN A 18 -13.37 -4.25 -3.00
C ASN A 18 -12.21 -3.24 -3.05
N LEU A 19 -12.50 -2.00 -3.42
CA LEU A 19 -11.49 -0.92 -3.44
C LEU A 19 -11.14 -0.49 -2.02
N PHE A 20 -12.14 -0.43 -1.12
CA PHE A 20 -11.95 -0.10 0.30
C PHE A 20 -11.19 -1.21 1.04
N ALA A 21 -11.49 -2.49 0.77
CA ALA A 21 -10.75 -3.63 1.31
C ALA A 21 -9.27 -3.67 0.81
N MET A 22 -9.03 -3.28 -0.43
CA MET A 22 -7.66 -3.21 -0.99
C MET A 22 -6.87 -2.04 -0.38
N LEU A 23 -7.54 -0.93 -0.03
CA LEU A 23 -6.93 0.22 0.65
C LEU A 23 -6.71 -0.02 2.13
N MET A 24 -7.61 -0.72 2.80
CA MET A 24 -7.40 -1.19 4.17
C MET A 24 -6.21 -2.15 4.25
N ALA A 25 -6.01 -2.99 3.22
CA ALA A 25 -4.81 -3.82 3.12
C ALA A 25 -3.54 -2.99 2.91
N CYS A 26 -3.59 -1.88 2.16
CA CYS A 26 -2.45 -0.97 1.99
C CYS A 26 -2.21 -0.13 3.26
N ALA A 27 -3.26 0.36 3.93
CA ALA A 27 -3.15 1.05 5.21
C ALA A 27 -2.70 0.09 6.33
N ALA A 28 -3.22 -1.15 6.38
CA ALA A 28 -2.76 -2.18 7.31
C ALA A 28 -1.31 -2.61 7.06
N LEU A 29 -0.81 -2.53 5.83
CA LEU A 29 0.61 -2.75 5.52
C LEU A 29 1.50 -1.59 6.00
N LEU A 30 0.97 -0.38 6.08
CA LEU A 30 1.65 0.77 6.72
C LEU A 30 1.63 0.66 8.25
N PHE A 31 0.63 0.01 8.86
CA PHE A 31 0.53 -0.21 10.31
C PHE A 31 1.09 -1.58 10.77
N ALA A 32 1.15 -2.61 9.93
CA ALA A 32 1.70 -3.93 10.28
C ALA A 32 3.24 -3.99 10.30
N ALA A 33 3.94 -2.89 9.98
CA ALA A 33 5.39 -2.77 10.19
C ALA A 33 5.75 -2.47 11.66
N CYS A 34 4.78 -2.29 12.55
CA CYS A 34 4.98 -2.15 14.00
C CYS A 34 4.86 -3.51 14.71
N GLU A 35 5.77 -4.44 14.46
CA GLU A 35 6.07 -5.49 15.42
C GLU A 35 6.94 -4.87 16.54
N GLU A 36 6.38 -4.80 17.74
CA GLU A 36 7.03 -4.28 18.93
C GLU A 36 8.40 -4.92 19.16
N LYS A 37 9.46 -4.10 19.04
CA LYS A 37 10.69 -4.36 19.77
C LYS A 37 10.60 -3.57 21.08
N GLU A 38 10.40 -4.30 22.18
CA GLU A 38 10.45 -3.72 23.53
C GLU A 38 11.75 -2.91 23.73
N PRO A 39 11.68 -1.69 24.27
CA PRO A 39 12.87 -0.97 24.69
C PRO A 39 13.51 -1.65 25.90
N PRO A 40 14.84 -1.58 26.07
CA PRO A 40 15.54 -2.25 27.16
C PRO A 40 15.09 -1.69 28.50
N ALA A 41 14.75 -2.60 29.41
CA ALA A 41 14.29 -2.33 30.77
C ALA A 41 15.27 -1.45 31.55
N ASN A 42 14.82 -0.29 31.97
CA ASN A 42 15.52 0.55 32.92
C ASN A 42 15.25 0.06 34.37
N ASN A 43 16.32 -0.11 35.14
CA ASN A 43 16.34 -0.54 36.51
C ASN A 43 15.57 0.42 37.45
N PRO A 44 14.94 -0.08 38.52
CA PRO A 44 14.19 0.75 39.47
C PRO A 44 15.12 1.59 40.34
N THR A 45 14.79 2.88 40.43
CA THR A 45 15.38 3.80 41.44
C THR A 45 14.72 3.59 42.80
N PRO A 46 15.44 3.66 43.93
CA PRO A 46 14.89 3.42 45.23
C PRO A 46 14.07 4.60 45.79
N ASP A 47 13.07 4.26 46.56
CA ASP A 47 12.20 5.16 47.34
C ASP A 47 12.96 6.27 48.08
N ASN A 48 12.48 7.51 47.95
CA ASN A 48 12.93 8.64 48.73
C ASN A 48 11.82 9.04 49.75
N PRO A 49 12.14 9.18 51.05
CA PRO A 49 11.15 9.50 52.05
C PRO A 49 10.77 10.99 52.08
N GLU A 50 9.54 11.24 52.51
CA GLU A 50 8.89 12.52 52.69
C GLU A 50 9.76 13.59 53.36
N GLN A 51 9.79 14.78 52.77
CA GLN A 51 10.44 15.97 53.35
C GLN A 51 9.39 16.98 53.81
N PRO A 52 9.58 17.64 54.97
CA PRO A 52 8.60 18.57 55.53
C PRO A 52 8.57 19.91 54.81
N GLU A 53 7.42 20.57 54.90
CA GLU A 53 7.16 21.91 54.35
C GLU A 53 8.12 22.97 54.93
N ASP A 54 8.73 23.75 54.05
CA ASP A 54 9.64 24.85 54.38
C ASP A 54 8.95 26.22 54.21
N PRO A 55 9.26 27.22 55.04
CA PRO A 55 8.55 28.50 55.07
C PRO A 55 8.96 29.45 53.96
N GLU A 56 8.07 30.37 53.67
CA GLU A 56 8.12 31.40 52.61
C GLU A 56 9.50 32.09 52.48
N LYS A 57 10.03 32.02 51.26
CA LYS A 57 11.28 32.65 50.87
C LYS A 57 11.00 34.07 50.31
N PRO A 58 11.81 35.08 50.68
CA PRO A 58 11.67 36.43 50.14
C PRO A 58 11.92 36.51 48.66
N GLU A 59 11.23 37.43 47.97
CA GLU A 59 11.37 37.74 46.54
C GLU A 59 12.83 38.02 46.15
N ASP A 60 13.33 37.29 45.19
CA ASP A 60 14.67 37.42 44.60
C ASP A 60 14.70 38.62 43.66
N PRO A 61 15.78 39.42 43.61
CA PRO A 61 15.86 40.57 42.69
C PRO A 61 15.91 40.09 41.23
N GLU A 62 15.26 40.85 40.36
CA GLU A 62 15.12 40.64 38.94
C GLU A 62 16.43 40.15 38.27
N LYS A 63 16.35 38.96 37.68
CA LYS A 63 17.40 38.40 36.86
C LYS A 63 17.54 39.25 35.59
N PRO A 64 18.76 39.66 35.18
CA PRO A 64 18.91 40.44 33.94
C PRO A 64 18.37 39.63 32.75
N ASP A 65 17.60 40.32 31.91
CA ASP A 65 17.08 39.82 30.64
C ASP A 65 18.22 39.15 29.84
N ASN A 66 18.18 37.83 29.78
CA ASN A 66 18.92 37.13 28.72
C ASN A 66 18.32 37.59 27.40
N PRO A 67 19.10 37.92 26.35
CA PRO A 67 18.56 38.18 25.04
C PRO A 67 17.72 36.95 24.64
N VAL A 68 16.44 37.18 24.37
CA VAL A 68 15.56 36.17 23.77
C VAL A 68 16.25 35.75 22.50
N GLU A 69 16.75 34.54 22.46
CA GLU A 69 17.37 33.98 21.25
C GLU A 69 16.27 33.94 20.18
N GLU A 70 16.44 34.73 19.14
CA GLU A 70 15.41 34.87 18.11
C GLU A 70 15.27 33.52 17.38
N ALA A 71 14.08 32.93 17.37
CA ALA A 71 13.80 31.63 16.75
C ALA A 71 14.38 31.53 15.32
N ALA A 72 14.94 30.38 14.95
CA ALA A 72 15.62 30.18 13.64
C ALA A 72 14.67 30.26 12.44
N PHE A 73 13.38 30.05 12.66
CA PHE A 73 12.31 30.04 11.66
C PHE A 73 11.15 30.92 12.07
N GLU A 74 10.49 31.51 11.09
CA GLU A 74 9.14 32.05 11.19
C GLU A 74 8.21 31.12 10.38
N ILE A 75 7.14 30.60 11.01
CA ILE A 75 6.13 29.73 10.41
C ILE A 75 4.81 30.50 10.42
N ILE A 76 4.16 30.64 9.27
CA ILE A 76 2.94 31.42 9.12
C ILE A 76 1.87 30.56 8.43
N ILE A 77 0.69 30.43 9.05
CA ILE A 77 -0.48 29.84 8.41
C ILE A 77 -1.13 30.93 7.55
N THR A 78 -1.34 30.65 6.28
CA THR A 78 -1.92 31.59 5.30
C THR A 78 -3.37 31.30 4.98
N ASP A 79 -3.80 30.03 5.10
CA ASP A 79 -5.19 29.63 4.88
C ASP A 79 -5.52 28.38 5.71
N LYS A 80 -6.82 28.24 6.10
CA LYS A 80 -7.34 27.07 6.82
C LYS A 80 -8.75 26.76 6.32
N THR A 81 -9.03 25.47 6.25
CA THR A 81 -10.36 24.92 6.01
C THR A 81 -10.69 23.87 7.08
N THR A 82 -11.82 23.21 6.94
CA THR A 82 -12.19 22.06 7.79
C THR A 82 -11.28 20.84 7.58
N LEU A 83 -10.63 20.70 6.41
CA LEU A 83 -9.85 19.51 6.02
C LEU A 83 -8.40 19.80 5.67
N SER A 84 -8.00 21.07 5.66
CA SER A 84 -6.66 21.46 5.20
C SER A 84 -6.17 22.73 5.88
N PHE A 85 -4.86 22.96 5.81
CA PHE A 85 -4.24 24.23 6.12
C PHE A 85 -3.08 24.50 5.16
N THR A 86 -2.84 25.78 4.88
CA THR A 86 -1.74 26.25 4.03
C THR A 86 -0.81 27.11 4.87
N PHE A 87 0.50 26.92 4.69
CA PHE A 87 1.50 27.61 5.49
C PHE A 87 2.76 27.93 4.71
N ASN A 88 3.52 28.88 5.26
CA ASN A 88 4.83 29.30 4.76
C ASN A 88 5.88 29.11 5.87
N ILE A 89 7.13 28.84 5.45
CA ILE A 89 8.29 28.74 6.35
C ILE A 89 9.39 29.67 5.85
N TYR A 90 9.83 30.54 6.73
CA TYR A 90 10.88 31.53 6.48
C TYR A 90 12.07 31.28 7.42
N PRO A 91 13.14 30.58 6.97
CA PRO A 91 14.37 30.49 7.75
C PRO A 91 15.06 31.86 7.79
N LYS A 92 15.64 32.24 8.94
CA LYS A 92 16.44 33.48 9.05
C LYS A 92 17.70 33.43 8.23
N ASP A 93 18.43 32.31 8.27
CA ASP A 93 19.52 32.02 7.38
C ASP A 93 19.00 31.28 6.14
N LYS A 94 18.93 32.00 5.01
CA LYS A 94 18.42 31.45 3.74
C LYS A 94 19.34 30.41 3.10
N THR A 95 20.55 30.22 3.62
CA THR A 95 21.51 29.21 3.15
C THR A 95 21.50 27.94 3.99
N MET A 96 20.81 27.95 5.12
CA MET A 96 20.70 26.82 6.02
C MET A 96 19.90 25.68 5.37
N GLU A 97 20.43 24.47 5.44
CA GLU A 97 19.69 23.26 5.16
C GLU A 97 18.77 22.95 6.33
N TYR A 98 17.50 22.65 6.06
CA TYR A 98 16.52 22.40 7.11
C TYR A 98 15.45 21.38 6.68
N ILE A 99 14.82 20.80 7.67
CA ILE A 99 13.65 19.92 7.52
C ILE A 99 12.44 20.61 8.13
N PHE A 100 11.30 20.48 7.50
CA PHE A 100 10.01 20.74 8.12
C PHE A 100 9.06 19.56 7.88
N LEU A 101 8.22 19.29 8.86
CA LEU A 101 7.13 18.33 8.74
C LEU A 101 5.90 18.87 9.47
N THR A 102 4.79 18.21 9.26
CA THR A 102 3.53 18.51 9.93
C THR A 102 2.83 17.21 10.30
N ASP A 103 2.18 17.21 11.45
CA ASP A 103 1.40 16.08 11.93
C ASP A 103 0.25 16.56 12.81
N THR A 104 -0.70 15.70 13.12
CA THR A 104 -1.73 16.00 14.11
C THR A 104 -1.19 15.82 15.53
N THR A 105 -1.65 16.65 16.47
CA THR A 105 -1.26 16.51 17.88
C THR A 105 -1.54 15.10 18.40
N ARG A 106 -2.63 14.47 17.96
CA ARG A 106 -2.99 13.11 18.35
C ARG A 106 -1.91 12.09 17.97
N VAL A 107 -1.42 12.09 16.74
CA VAL A 107 -0.36 11.16 16.30
C VAL A 107 0.94 11.39 17.05
N LEU A 108 1.29 12.65 17.30
CA LEU A 108 2.49 13.00 18.06
C LEU A 108 2.39 12.56 19.53
N GLU A 109 1.22 12.69 20.17
CA GLU A 109 0.97 12.23 21.54
C GLU A 109 1.01 10.70 21.64
N GLU A 110 0.38 9.97 20.73
CA GLU A 110 0.45 8.51 20.63
C GLU A 110 1.90 8.02 20.47
N SER A 111 2.72 8.80 19.76
CA SER A 111 4.15 8.53 19.56
C SER A 111 5.04 9.08 20.67
N ASN A 112 4.49 9.66 21.74
CA ASN A 112 5.20 10.30 22.86
C ASN A 112 6.15 11.44 22.43
N VAL A 113 5.80 12.19 21.39
CA VAL A 113 6.59 13.32 20.87
C VAL A 113 6.21 14.60 21.60
N VAL A 114 7.07 15.09 22.48
CA VAL A 114 6.81 16.25 23.36
C VAL A 114 7.88 17.34 23.22
N THR A 115 9.15 16.96 23.20
CA THR A 115 10.30 17.87 23.16
C THR A 115 10.87 18.00 21.76
N GLY A 116 11.73 19.02 21.53
CA GLY A 116 12.45 19.16 20.25
C GLY A 116 13.28 17.92 19.89
N GLU A 117 13.89 17.26 20.87
CA GLU A 117 14.65 16.03 20.65
C GLU A 117 13.73 14.87 20.21
N ASP A 118 12.49 14.80 20.76
CA ASP A 118 11.52 13.76 20.38
C ASP A 118 11.08 13.93 18.90
N PHE A 119 10.90 15.17 18.42
CA PHE A 119 10.59 15.41 17.01
C PHE A 119 11.69 14.90 16.08
N VAL A 120 12.95 15.14 16.43
CA VAL A 120 14.09 14.65 15.63
C VAL A 120 14.18 13.14 15.65
N ALA A 121 13.96 12.51 16.82
CA ALA A 121 13.95 11.06 16.97
C ALA A 121 12.80 10.40 16.18
N TYR A 122 11.60 10.98 16.24
CA TYR A 122 10.44 10.56 15.48
C TYR A 122 10.69 10.63 13.96
N ASN A 123 11.29 11.73 13.48
CA ASN A 123 11.64 11.86 12.07
C ASN A 123 12.69 10.84 11.62
N ASN A 124 13.70 10.54 12.45
CA ASN A 124 14.67 9.50 12.13
C ASN A 124 14.03 8.11 12.00
N TRP A 125 13.08 7.79 12.90
CA TRP A 125 12.31 6.55 12.78
C TRP A 125 11.48 6.52 11.48
N LEU A 126 10.80 7.61 11.15
CA LEU A 126 10.02 7.75 9.90
C LEU A 126 10.91 7.55 8.66
N PHE A 127 12.02 8.26 8.58
CA PHE A 127 12.94 8.19 7.44
C PHE A 127 13.59 6.82 7.29
N TYR A 128 13.90 6.15 8.40
CA TYR A 128 14.40 4.79 8.37
C TYR A 128 13.37 3.82 7.78
N SER A 129 12.12 3.90 8.25
CA SER A 129 11.01 3.08 7.76
C SER A 129 10.73 3.32 6.27
N GLU A 130 10.74 4.58 5.83
CA GLU A 130 10.54 4.93 4.42
C GLU A 130 11.71 4.47 3.54
N ALA A 131 12.95 4.65 3.98
CA ALA A 131 14.12 4.21 3.24
C ALA A 131 14.12 2.69 3.01
N GLU A 132 13.71 1.89 4.02
CA GLU A 132 13.50 0.45 3.85
C GLU A 132 12.41 0.13 2.81
N ASN A 133 11.29 0.85 2.82
CA ASN A 133 10.19 0.64 1.89
C ASN A 133 10.55 1.00 0.44
N PHE A 134 11.40 1.99 0.23
CA PHE A 134 11.84 2.45 -1.09
C PHE A 134 13.16 1.82 -1.56
N ASP A 135 13.74 0.90 -0.78
CA ASP A 135 15.03 0.24 -1.06
C ASP A 135 16.15 1.28 -1.34
N THR A 136 16.22 2.30 -0.49
CA THR A 136 17.18 3.40 -0.57
C THR A 136 17.86 3.63 0.80
N THR A 137 18.81 4.55 0.86
CA THR A 137 19.43 4.95 2.13
C THR A 137 18.71 6.15 2.73
N VAL A 138 18.74 6.30 4.07
CA VAL A 138 18.20 7.49 4.75
C VAL A 138 18.85 8.77 4.21
N GLU A 139 20.16 8.72 3.93
CA GLU A 139 20.87 9.89 3.40
C GLU A 139 20.36 10.33 2.03
N GLU A 140 20.13 9.40 1.11
CA GLU A 140 19.56 9.67 -0.22
C GLU A 140 18.12 10.15 -0.10
N LEU A 141 17.29 9.44 0.67
CA LEU A 141 15.89 9.79 0.89
C LEU A 141 15.75 11.22 1.43
N VAL A 142 16.48 11.54 2.51
CA VAL A 142 16.37 12.84 3.18
C VAL A 142 16.88 13.97 2.30
N LYS A 143 18.00 13.77 1.61
CA LYS A 143 18.56 14.80 0.70
C LYS A 143 17.67 15.09 -0.51
N ASP A 144 17.04 14.06 -1.05
CA ASP A 144 16.24 14.19 -2.28
C ASP A 144 14.82 14.73 -2.00
N TYR A 145 14.24 14.43 -0.81
CA TYR A 145 12.82 14.70 -0.56
C TYR A 145 12.51 15.60 0.65
N TYR A 146 13.43 15.71 1.63
CA TYR A 146 13.13 16.36 2.91
C TYR A 146 14.02 17.55 3.27
N ILE A 147 15.15 17.75 2.58
CA ILE A 147 16.02 18.91 2.81
C ILE A 147 15.58 20.09 1.94
N TYR A 148 15.37 21.21 2.61
CA TYR A 148 15.01 22.49 1.99
C TYR A 148 16.04 23.56 2.28
N THR A 149 16.09 24.59 1.45
CA THR A 149 16.88 25.83 1.64
C THR A 149 16.06 27.02 1.18
N GLY A 150 16.26 28.19 1.81
CA GLY A 150 15.49 29.40 1.46
C GLY A 150 14.06 29.37 1.96
N ASP A 151 13.22 30.23 1.41
CA ASP A 151 11.81 30.33 1.76
C ASP A 151 11.00 29.22 1.11
N VAL A 152 10.05 28.67 1.85
CA VAL A 152 9.05 27.71 1.34
C VAL A 152 7.68 28.35 1.55
N GLU A 153 6.90 28.47 0.48
CA GLU A 153 5.61 29.15 0.47
C GLU A 153 4.52 28.28 -0.14
N ASP A 154 3.28 28.55 0.26
CA ASP A 154 2.06 27.92 -0.26
C ASP A 154 2.00 26.40 -0.12
N ILE A 155 2.59 25.84 0.96
CA ILE A 155 2.49 24.43 1.25
C ILE A 155 1.12 24.13 1.86
N THR A 156 0.35 23.30 1.17
CA THR A 156 -0.97 22.86 1.65
C THR A 156 -0.91 21.43 2.15
N PHE A 157 -1.35 21.21 3.39
CA PHE A 157 -1.54 19.90 3.98
C PHE A 157 -3.04 19.57 4.00
N ASN A 158 -3.41 18.43 3.42
CA ASN A 158 -4.80 17.99 3.25
C ASN A 158 -5.10 16.75 4.09
N GLY A 159 -6.38 16.53 4.39
CA GLY A 159 -6.88 15.33 5.03
C GLY A 159 -6.85 15.36 6.56
N VAL A 160 -6.68 16.53 7.16
CA VAL A 160 -6.84 16.74 8.61
C VAL A 160 -8.32 16.73 8.95
N ARG A 161 -8.72 16.11 10.05
CA ARG A 161 -10.13 16.12 10.50
C ARG A 161 -10.57 17.54 10.90
N PRO A 162 -11.86 17.85 10.73
CA PRO A 162 -12.42 19.11 11.25
C PRO A 162 -12.18 19.25 12.76
N GLY A 163 -11.66 20.40 13.17
CA GLY A 163 -11.37 20.71 14.58
C GLY A 163 -10.14 20.02 15.16
N ASP A 164 -9.40 19.19 14.43
CA ASP A 164 -8.16 18.58 14.92
C ASP A 164 -7.05 19.62 15.07
N GLU A 165 -6.30 19.51 16.17
CA GLU A 165 -5.09 20.30 16.37
C GLU A 165 -3.93 19.67 15.58
N PHE A 166 -3.19 20.52 14.87
CA PHE A 166 -2.01 20.13 14.13
C PHE A 166 -0.78 20.92 14.59
N VAL A 167 0.38 20.34 14.29
CA VAL A 167 1.68 20.92 14.59
C VAL A 167 2.48 21.02 13.31
N ILE A 168 2.96 22.22 12.99
CA ILE A 168 3.97 22.45 11.96
C ILE A 168 5.29 22.68 12.70
N TYR A 169 6.34 21.98 12.32
CA TYR A 169 7.64 22.14 12.96
C TYR A 169 8.77 22.15 11.95
N ALA A 170 9.82 22.93 12.26
CA ALA A 170 11.00 23.05 11.43
C ALA A 170 12.27 23.16 12.28
N TYR A 171 13.36 22.61 11.77
CA TYR A 171 14.68 22.71 12.37
C TYR A 171 15.77 22.64 11.32
N GLY A 172 16.88 23.37 11.53
CA GLY A 172 18.08 23.21 10.74
C GLY A 172 18.61 21.78 10.87
N ALA A 173 18.99 21.14 9.76
CA ALA A 173 19.31 19.73 9.73
C ALA A 173 20.59 19.42 8.98
N GLU A 174 21.31 18.38 9.41
CA GLU A 174 22.38 17.73 8.69
C GLU A 174 22.23 16.22 8.75
N VAL A 175 22.67 15.49 7.74
CA VAL A 175 22.69 14.02 7.75
C VAL A 175 24.12 13.56 8.04
N VAL A 176 24.29 12.82 9.16
CA VAL A 176 25.58 12.30 9.60
C VAL A 176 25.46 10.84 9.95
N ASP A 177 26.27 10.00 9.28
CA ASP A 177 26.28 8.53 9.48
C ASP A 177 24.90 7.87 9.28
N GLY A 178 24.08 8.41 8.36
CA GLY A 178 22.73 7.87 8.07
C GLY A 178 21.64 8.30 9.06
N GLU A 179 21.92 9.26 9.94
CA GLU A 179 20.95 9.86 10.86
C GLU A 179 20.84 11.36 10.64
N VAL A 180 19.61 11.89 10.78
CA VAL A 180 19.36 13.33 10.78
C VAL A 180 19.66 13.88 12.16
N ARG A 181 20.45 14.98 12.21
CA ARG A 181 20.74 15.74 13.42
C ARG A 181 20.25 17.17 13.27
N ALA A 182 19.63 17.67 14.31
CA ALA A 182 19.24 19.07 14.37
C ALA A 182 20.47 19.97 14.54
N THR A 183 20.58 21.02 13.71
CA THR A 183 21.61 22.07 13.83
C THR A 183 21.07 23.33 14.52
N THR A 184 19.76 23.42 14.72
CA THR A 184 19.06 24.47 15.47
C THR A 184 18.07 23.84 16.45
N GLU A 185 17.52 24.66 17.36
CA GLU A 185 16.33 24.24 18.11
C GLU A 185 15.14 24.00 17.14
N VAL A 186 14.25 23.07 17.53
CA VAL A 186 13.01 22.80 16.78
C VAL A 186 12.02 23.92 17.08
N VAL A 187 11.59 24.62 16.04
CA VAL A 187 10.53 25.63 16.11
C VAL A 187 9.21 24.98 15.75
N THR A 188 8.19 25.15 16.59
CA THR A 188 6.85 24.57 16.38
C THR A 188 5.79 25.66 16.30
N LEU A 189 4.81 25.48 15.44
CA LEU A 189 3.56 26.23 15.41
C LEU A 189 2.41 25.23 15.56
N ARG A 190 1.50 25.50 16.52
CA ARG A 190 0.28 24.72 16.74
C ARG A 190 -0.91 25.56 16.38
N ASP A 191 -1.86 24.97 15.67
CA ASP A 191 -3.17 25.56 15.38
C ASP A 191 -4.18 24.44 15.16
N ARG A 192 -5.40 24.79 14.78
CA ARG A 192 -6.52 23.86 14.63
C ARG A 192 -7.23 24.13 13.32
N THR A 193 -7.65 23.07 12.62
CA THR A 193 -8.55 23.19 11.46
C THR A 193 -9.89 23.78 11.88
N GLU A 194 -10.66 24.28 10.91
CA GLU A 194 -12.00 24.78 11.20
C GLU A 194 -12.92 23.66 11.70
N GLU A 195 -13.74 23.97 12.70
CA GLU A 195 -14.76 23.06 13.21
C GLU A 195 -15.95 23.00 12.24
N VAL A 196 -16.65 21.86 12.21
CA VAL A 196 -17.91 21.71 11.50
C VAL A 196 -19.07 21.66 12.50
N GLU A 197 -20.18 22.32 12.18
CA GLU A 197 -21.41 22.19 12.96
C GLU A 197 -22.04 20.82 12.65
N ILE A 198 -22.02 19.91 13.62
CA ILE A 198 -22.62 18.58 13.51
C ILE A 198 -24.15 18.72 13.67
N VAL A 199 -24.88 18.29 12.65
CA VAL A 199 -26.34 18.26 12.66
C VAL A 199 -26.86 16.86 13.04
N GLU A 200 -28.09 16.81 13.55
CA GLU A 200 -28.79 15.55 13.77
C GLU A 200 -29.44 15.10 12.44
N HIS A 201 -28.85 14.13 11.82
CA HIS A 201 -29.42 13.45 10.66
C HIS A 201 -29.04 11.97 10.72
N ALA A 202 -30.03 11.08 10.65
CA ALA A 202 -29.85 9.65 10.72
C ALA A 202 -30.28 8.99 9.41
N VAL A 203 -29.38 8.23 8.82
CA VAL A 203 -29.70 7.22 7.79
C VAL A 203 -30.20 5.98 8.52
N ALA A 204 -31.40 5.50 8.23
CA ALA A 204 -31.88 4.27 8.84
C ALA A 204 -31.12 3.05 8.26
N ILE A 205 -30.78 2.11 9.12
CA ILE A 205 -30.06 0.89 8.74
C ILE A 205 -30.91 -0.30 9.15
N ASP A 206 -31.24 -1.18 8.19
CA ASP A 206 -31.95 -2.44 8.43
C ASP A 206 -31.05 -3.61 8.04
N VAL A 207 -30.84 -4.54 8.97
CA VAL A 207 -29.91 -5.66 8.81
C VAL A 207 -30.65 -6.98 8.89
N ALA A 208 -30.56 -7.79 7.84
CA ALA A 208 -31.06 -9.15 7.80
C ALA A 208 -29.90 -10.15 7.68
N VAL A 209 -29.65 -10.92 8.74
CA VAL A 209 -28.56 -11.90 8.82
C VAL A 209 -29.08 -13.31 8.58
N ASN A 210 -28.35 -14.11 7.80
CA ASN A 210 -28.55 -15.52 7.61
C ASN A 210 -27.18 -16.24 7.58
N GLY A 211 -26.84 -16.94 8.67
CA GLY A 211 -25.50 -17.51 8.85
C GLY A 211 -24.43 -16.40 8.93
N ASN A 212 -23.47 -16.44 8.02
CA ASN A 212 -22.43 -15.42 7.84
C ASN A 212 -22.79 -14.39 6.74
N HIS A 213 -23.96 -14.51 6.11
CA HIS A 213 -24.41 -13.57 5.07
C HIS A 213 -25.30 -12.49 5.69
N ALA A 214 -25.03 -11.23 5.39
CA ALA A 214 -25.83 -10.10 5.82
C ALA A 214 -26.33 -9.30 4.61
N ASN A 215 -27.65 -9.05 4.56
CA ASN A 215 -28.25 -8.09 3.64
C ASN A 215 -28.56 -6.83 4.44
N ILE A 216 -27.97 -5.71 4.03
CA ILE A 216 -28.08 -4.44 4.75
C ILE A 216 -28.71 -3.41 3.83
N ALA A 217 -29.78 -2.80 4.29
CA ALA A 217 -30.45 -1.71 3.60
C ALA A 217 -30.23 -0.39 4.36
N PHE A 218 -29.95 0.65 3.61
CA PHE A 218 -29.73 2.01 4.09
C PHE A 218 -30.79 2.93 3.49
N ASP A 219 -31.60 3.56 4.36
CA ASP A 219 -32.61 4.54 3.97
C ASP A 219 -32.20 5.91 4.53
N PRO A 220 -31.86 6.88 3.67
CA PRO A 220 -31.48 8.21 4.10
C PRO A 220 -32.63 9.08 4.61
N ASN A 221 -33.84 8.54 4.81
CA ASN A 221 -35.01 9.25 5.32
C ASN A 221 -35.33 10.56 4.54
N GLY A 222 -35.19 10.52 3.21
CA GLY A 222 -35.46 11.65 2.34
C GLY A 222 -34.30 12.66 2.22
N PHE A 223 -33.14 12.37 2.79
CA PHE A 223 -31.90 13.09 2.51
C PHE A 223 -31.43 12.76 1.09
N ASP A 224 -31.07 13.78 0.32
CA ASP A 224 -30.68 13.68 -1.10
C ASP A 224 -29.17 13.90 -1.35
N GLY A 225 -28.39 14.07 -0.28
CA GLY A 225 -26.94 14.20 -0.34
C GLY A 225 -26.19 12.86 -0.29
N ASN A 226 -24.89 12.94 -0.33
CA ASN A 226 -23.99 11.79 -0.24
C ASN A 226 -23.90 11.28 1.20
N TYR A 227 -23.78 9.98 1.37
CA TYR A 227 -23.39 9.36 2.63
C TYR A 227 -22.45 8.18 2.40
N LEU A 228 -21.54 7.96 3.34
CA LEU A 228 -20.62 6.82 3.35
C LEU A 228 -21.25 5.68 4.16
N THR A 229 -21.10 4.45 3.69
CA THR A 229 -21.47 3.24 4.44
C THR A 229 -20.24 2.41 4.76
N ILE A 230 -20.11 1.96 6.00
CA ILE A 230 -19.03 1.04 6.43
C ILE A 230 -19.69 -0.13 7.17
N VAL A 231 -19.26 -1.34 6.82
CA VAL A 231 -19.60 -2.58 7.56
C VAL A 231 -18.26 -3.20 7.97
N GLU A 232 -18.01 -3.25 9.28
CA GLU A 232 -16.73 -3.74 9.81
C GLU A 232 -16.96 -4.49 11.13
N SER A 233 -16.05 -5.41 11.46
CA SER A 233 -16.09 -6.12 12.75
C SER A 233 -15.81 -5.18 13.92
N VAL A 234 -16.51 -5.39 15.02
CA VAL A 234 -16.29 -4.64 16.27
C VAL A 234 -14.83 -4.79 16.74
N ALA A 235 -14.26 -5.98 16.58
CA ALA A 235 -12.87 -6.27 16.96
C ALA A 235 -11.83 -5.47 16.13
N THR A 236 -12.10 -5.22 14.84
CA THR A 236 -11.25 -4.37 14.00
C THR A 236 -11.35 -2.90 14.41
N LEU A 237 -12.57 -2.42 14.70
CA LEU A 237 -12.79 -1.01 15.08
C LEU A 237 -12.29 -0.71 16.50
N CYS A 238 -12.36 -1.68 17.42
CA CYS A 238 -11.97 -1.53 18.83
C CYS A 238 -11.12 -2.73 19.28
N PRO A 239 -9.85 -2.81 18.85
CA PRO A 239 -8.98 -3.96 19.15
C PRO A 239 -8.63 -4.09 20.64
N ASP A 240 -8.80 -3.03 21.42
CA ASP A 240 -8.65 -3.03 22.90
C ASP A 240 -9.83 -3.70 23.64
N GLY A 241 -10.90 -4.05 22.92
CA GLY A 241 -12.10 -4.68 23.45
C GLY A 241 -13.08 -3.74 24.16
N ASP A 242 -12.82 -2.43 24.19
CA ASP A 242 -13.70 -1.41 24.77
C ASP A 242 -14.53 -0.71 23.68
N ALA A 243 -15.54 -1.43 23.16
CA ALA A 243 -16.39 -0.97 22.08
C ALA A 243 -17.60 -0.16 22.59
N THR A 244 -17.38 1.12 22.82
CA THR A 244 -18.47 2.09 23.06
C THR A 244 -18.93 2.73 21.74
N ASP A 245 -20.18 3.20 21.67
CA ASP A 245 -20.70 3.91 20.49
C ASP A 245 -19.81 5.07 20.08
N ASP A 246 -19.27 5.82 21.03
CA ASP A 246 -18.39 6.96 20.73
C ASP A 246 -17.07 6.51 20.11
N LYS A 247 -16.45 5.43 20.61
CA LYS A 247 -15.24 4.85 20.03
C LYS A 247 -15.48 4.29 18.62
N ILE A 248 -16.61 3.62 18.41
CA ILE A 248 -17.00 3.12 17.08
C ILE A 248 -17.17 4.30 16.11
N LYS A 249 -17.90 5.36 16.51
CA LYS A 249 -18.06 6.56 15.69
C LYS A 249 -16.73 7.20 15.33
N ASP A 250 -15.85 7.37 16.32
CA ASP A 250 -14.51 7.91 16.09
C ASP A 250 -13.68 7.02 15.15
N ALA A 251 -13.73 5.69 15.31
CA ALA A 251 -13.00 4.77 14.46
C ALA A 251 -13.44 4.86 13.00
N VAL A 252 -14.77 4.81 12.73
CA VAL A 252 -15.28 4.89 11.34
C VAL A 252 -15.06 6.27 10.71
N MET A 253 -15.14 7.35 11.49
CA MET A 253 -14.78 8.69 11.00
C MET A 253 -13.30 8.80 10.67
N ASN A 254 -12.42 8.21 11.51
CA ASN A 254 -10.98 8.12 11.22
C ASN A 254 -10.70 7.33 9.94
N MET A 255 -11.37 6.21 9.72
CA MET A 255 -11.23 5.43 8.49
C MET A 255 -11.51 6.28 7.26
N TRP A 256 -12.57 7.08 7.28
CA TRP A 256 -12.89 7.97 6.17
C TRP A 256 -11.81 9.03 5.94
N TYR A 257 -11.44 9.79 6.98
CA TYR A 257 -10.47 10.88 6.82
C TYR A 257 -9.08 10.38 6.45
N ASN A 258 -8.66 9.21 6.96
CA ASN A 258 -7.41 8.58 6.55
C ASN A 258 -7.45 8.17 5.07
N ALA A 259 -8.55 7.53 4.61
CA ALA A 259 -8.72 7.19 3.21
C ALA A 259 -8.71 8.43 2.31
N LEU A 260 -9.46 9.47 2.68
CA LEU A 260 -9.51 10.74 1.96
C LEU A 260 -8.12 11.37 1.82
N THR A 261 -7.33 11.40 2.92
CA THR A 261 -5.95 11.89 2.92
C THR A 261 -5.09 11.15 1.90
N VAL A 262 -5.12 9.82 1.93
CA VAL A 262 -4.33 8.97 1.03
C VAL A 262 -4.71 9.24 -0.43
N TYR A 263 -5.99 9.26 -0.76
CA TYR A 263 -6.42 9.53 -2.13
C TYR A 263 -6.01 10.91 -2.64
N LEU A 264 -6.18 11.95 -1.81
CA LEU A 264 -5.80 13.32 -2.17
C LEU A 264 -4.28 13.45 -2.36
N GLN A 265 -3.47 12.78 -1.54
CA GLN A 265 -2.01 12.75 -1.68
C GLN A 265 -1.57 12.06 -2.98
N TYR A 266 -2.28 11.04 -3.43
CA TYR A 266 -2.05 10.40 -4.74
C TYR A 266 -2.62 11.20 -5.93
N GLY A 267 -3.17 12.40 -5.69
CA GLY A 267 -3.66 13.29 -6.74
C GLY A 267 -5.03 12.93 -7.32
N PHE A 268 -5.81 12.08 -6.64
CA PHE A 268 -7.18 11.80 -7.06
C PHE A 268 -8.08 13.02 -6.83
N ALA A 269 -8.95 13.31 -7.79
CA ALA A 269 -9.91 14.40 -7.66
C ALA A 269 -10.98 14.04 -6.62
N LEU A 270 -11.35 15.01 -5.74
CA LEU A 270 -12.35 14.79 -4.70
C LEU A 270 -13.69 14.30 -5.25
N GLU A 271 -14.14 14.85 -6.39
CA GLU A 271 -15.38 14.42 -7.04
C GLU A 271 -15.38 12.93 -7.41
N MET A 272 -14.22 12.40 -7.83
CA MET A 272 -14.06 10.98 -8.14
C MET A 272 -14.10 10.14 -6.86
N ILE A 273 -13.41 10.57 -5.80
CA ILE A 273 -13.41 9.90 -4.49
C ILE A 273 -14.85 9.81 -3.95
N LEU A 274 -15.58 10.92 -3.95
CA LEU A 274 -16.96 10.94 -3.48
C LEU A 274 -17.88 10.10 -4.37
N GLY A 275 -17.70 10.14 -5.69
CA GLY A 275 -18.50 9.34 -6.63
C GLY A 275 -18.31 7.83 -6.46
N ASP A 276 -17.08 7.39 -6.14
CA ASP A 276 -16.74 5.97 -6.01
C ASP A 276 -17.00 5.39 -4.61
N LEU A 277 -16.86 6.20 -3.55
CA LEU A 277 -16.91 5.72 -2.17
C LEU A 277 -18.20 6.08 -1.41
N THR A 278 -19.04 6.95 -1.95
CA THR A 278 -20.30 7.34 -1.29
C THR A 278 -21.51 6.92 -2.10
N VAL A 279 -22.65 6.91 -1.46
CA VAL A 279 -23.94 6.57 -2.08
C VAL A 279 -24.95 7.71 -1.91
N VAL A 280 -25.96 7.75 -2.77
CA VAL A 280 -27.07 8.71 -2.74
C VAL A 280 -28.39 7.97 -2.84
N GLY A 281 -29.37 8.35 -2.04
CA GLY A 281 -30.69 7.71 -2.00
C GLY A 281 -30.66 6.36 -1.28
N GLU A 282 -31.71 5.55 -1.43
CA GLU A 282 -31.76 4.21 -0.84
C GLU A 282 -30.68 3.30 -1.43
N TYR A 283 -30.00 2.56 -0.57
CA TYR A 283 -28.93 1.64 -0.95
C TYR A 283 -29.06 0.31 -0.25
N GLN A 284 -28.79 -0.78 -0.95
CA GLN A 284 -28.77 -2.12 -0.38
C GLN A 284 -27.56 -2.90 -0.87
N ALA A 285 -26.90 -3.59 0.05
CA ALA A 285 -25.76 -4.46 -0.25
C ALA A 285 -25.83 -5.78 0.50
N SER A 286 -25.24 -6.81 -0.08
CA SER A 286 -25.05 -8.13 0.53
C SER A 286 -23.57 -8.31 0.85
N TYR A 287 -23.31 -8.86 2.04
CA TYR A 287 -21.97 -9.06 2.58
C TYR A 287 -21.80 -10.52 2.98
N ASP A 288 -20.67 -11.10 2.57
CA ASP A 288 -20.17 -12.39 3.07
C ASP A 288 -19.13 -12.07 4.13
N LEU A 289 -19.45 -12.40 5.38
CA LEU A 289 -18.73 -11.98 6.57
C LEU A 289 -18.09 -13.17 7.27
N LEU A 290 -17.24 -12.93 8.27
CA LEU A 290 -16.75 -14.00 9.13
C LEU A 290 -17.88 -14.54 9.99
N ALA A 291 -17.91 -15.86 10.20
CA ALA A 291 -18.89 -16.50 11.08
C ALA A 291 -18.64 -16.14 12.56
N ASN A 292 -19.69 -16.23 13.38
CA ASN A 292 -19.63 -16.00 14.84
C ASN A 292 -18.95 -14.69 15.23
N THR A 293 -19.12 -13.65 14.44
CA THR A 293 -18.42 -12.38 14.61
C THR A 293 -19.42 -11.24 14.80
N GLU A 294 -19.12 -10.34 15.71
CA GLU A 294 -19.90 -9.13 15.95
C GLU A 294 -19.45 -8.03 14.98
N TYR A 295 -20.40 -7.42 14.30
CA TYR A 295 -20.23 -6.39 13.30
C TYR A 295 -20.98 -5.12 13.62
N VAL A 296 -20.54 -4.04 13.00
CA VAL A 296 -21.26 -2.76 12.97
C VAL A 296 -21.49 -2.37 11.53
N ALA A 297 -22.74 -2.05 11.18
CA ALA A 297 -23.08 -1.31 9.97
C ALA A 297 -23.22 0.17 10.35
N THR A 298 -22.61 1.05 9.58
CA THR A 298 -22.64 2.48 9.82
C THR A 298 -23.01 3.24 8.57
N ALA A 299 -23.61 4.42 8.74
CA ALA A 299 -23.87 5.36 7.67
C ALA A 299 -23.60 6.80 8.14
N MET A 300 -22.83 7.56 7.35
CA MET A 300 -22.35 8.90 7.68
C MET A 300 -22.64 9.87 6.55
N PRO A 301 -23.53 10.87 6.73
CA PRO A 301 -23.73 11.95 5.77
C PRO A 301 -22.45 12.75 5.55
N ILE A 302 -22.10 12.97 4.28
CA ILE A 302 -20.89 13.67 3.85
C ILE A 302 -21.28 14.79 2.88
N ASP A 303 -20.70 15.97 3.03
CA ASP A 303 -20.91 17.08 2.12
C ASP A 303 -20.04 16.99 0.85
N SER A 304 -20.22 17.94 -0.06
CA SER A 304 -19.47 18.01 -1.32
C SER A 304 -17.96 18.30 -1.16
N THR A 305 -17.52 18.64 0.05
CA THR A 305 -16.10 18.85 0.38
C THR A 305 -15.45 17.63 1.02
N GLY A 306 -16.22 16.56 1.27
CA GLY A 306 -15.75 15.34 1.95
C GLY A 306 -15.87 15.40 3.47
N VAL A 307 -16.50 16.42 4.02
CA VAL A 307 -16.69 16.61 5.46
C VAL A 307 -17.90 15.84 5.97
N ILE A 308 -17.69 15.04 7.02
CA ILE A 308 -18.77 14.43 7.78
C ILE A 308 -19.41 15.53 8.64
N TYR A 309 -20.68 15.81 8.43
CA TYR A 309 -21.40 16.88 9.14
C TYR A 309 -22.57 16.37 10.00
N ALA A 310 -22.78 15.06 10.06
CA ALA A 310 -23.72 14.43 10.98
C ALA A 310 -23.06 13.22 11.66
N TYR A 311 -23.45 12.94 12.91
CA TYR A 311 -22.94 11.77 13.61
C TYR A 311 -23.26 10.48 12.83
N PRO A 312 -22.31 9.51 12.79
CA PRO A 312 -22.58 8.21 12.22
C PRO A 312 -23.79 7.54 12.88
N THR A 313 -24.71 7.03 12.08
CA THR A 313 -25.71 6.06 12.55
C THR A 313 -25.02 4.70 12.67
N ILE A 314 -25.32 3.96 13.73
CA ILE A 314 -24.70 2.68 14.04
C ILE A 314 -25.79 1.63 14.23
N GLU A 315 -25.62 0.46 13.61
CA GLU A 315 -26.45 -0.73 13.84
C GLU A 315 -25.54 -1.93 14.10
N TYR A 316 -25.64 -2.53 15.28
CA TYR A 316 -24.90 -3.73 15.65
C TYR A 316 -25.63 -4.98 15.20
N PHE A 317 -24.88 -5.96 14.73
CA PHE A 317 -25.41 -7.27 14.41
C PHE A 317 -24.34 -8.35 14.58
N SER A 318 -24.74 -9.60 14.64
CA SER A 318 -23.81 -10.72 14.73
C SER A 318 -24.14 -11.77 13.68
N THR A 319 -23.11 -12.32 13.08
CA THR A 319 -23.19 -13.51 12.24
C THR A 319 -23.27 -14.77 13.11
N SER A 320 -23.75 -15.85 12.55
CA SER A 320 -23.82 -17.16 13.23
C SER A 320 -22.95 -18.20 12.52
N ASP A 321 -23.03 -19.46 12.99
CA ASP A 321 -22.31 -20.58 12.39
C ASP A 321 -22.66 -20.78 10.91
N VAL A 322 -21.68 -21.28 10.16
CA VAL A 322 -21.80 -21.69 8.75
C VAL A 322 -22.14 -23.17 8.70
N GLU A 323 -23.03 -23.56 7.80
CA GLU A 323 -23.36 -24.98 7.57
C GLU A 323 -22.20 -25.68 6.84
N MET A 324 -21.93 -26.94 7.18
CA MET A 324 -20.95 -27.77 6.48
C MET A 324 -21.44 -28.04 5.06
N SER A 325 -20.51 -27.88 4.09
CA SER A 325 -20.79 -28.09 2.68
C SER A 325 -20.63 -29.57 2.28
N ASP A 326 -21.46 -30.04 1.37
CA ASP A 326 -21.30 -31.33 0.68
C ASP A 326 -20.52 -31.19 -0.66
N ASN A 327 -19.92 -30.03 -0.89
CA ASN A 327 -19.11 -29.76 -2.07
C ASN A 327 -17.92 -30.73 -2.17
N THR A 328 -17.78 -31.36 -3.31
CA THR A 328 -16.60 -32.15 -3.68
C THR A 328 -15.85 -31.41 -4.79
N ILE A 329 -14.52 -31.29 -4.63
CA ILE A 329 -13.72 -30.47 -5.54
C ILE A 329 -12.75 -31.38 -6.32
N ASP A 330 -13.05 -31.60 -7.59
CA ASP A 330 -12.14 -32.32 -8.48
C ASP A 330 -11.04 -31.41 -8.99
N ILE A 331 -9.79 -31.84 -8.86
CA ILE A 331 -8.61 -31.10 -9.26
C ILE A 331 -7.85 -31.94 -10.28
N SER A 332 -7.54 -31.37 -11.44
CA SER A 332 -6.64 -31.97 -12.41
C SER A 332 -5.48 -31.05 -12.72
N VAL A 333 -4.28 -31.63 -12.93
CA VAL A 333 -3.07 -30.90 -13.30
C VAL A 333 -2.65 -31.33 -14.70
N SER A 334 -2.36 -30.36 -15.55
CA SER A 334 -1.95 -30.55 -16.93
C SER A 334 -0.84 -29.56 -17.32
N ASN A 335 -0.27 -29.69 -18.52
CA ASN A 335 0.80 -28.81 -19.01
C ASN A 335 1.92 -28.59 -17.98
N ILE A 336 2.40 -29.70 -17.39
CA ILE A 336 3.46 -29.65 -16.36
C ILE A 336 4.78 -29.39 -17.07
N LEU A 337 5.23 -28.15 -17.00
CA LEU A 337 6.51 -27.66 -17.53
C LEU A 337 7.53 -27.45 -16.38
N PRO A 338 8.78 -27.10 -16.66
CA PRO A 338 9.77 -26.91 -15.61
C PRO A 338 9.40 -25.84 -14.56
N ARG A 339 8.70 -24.78 -14.98
CA ARG A 339 8.40 -23.63 -14.13
C ARG A 339 6.93 -23.23 -14.11
N GLU A 340 6.08 -24.05 -14.71
CA GLU A 340 4.63 -23.82 -14.71
C GLU A 340 3.84 -25.11 -14.74
N ALA A 341 2.62 -25.05 -14.26
CA ALA A 341 1.64 -26.13 -14.36
C ALA A 341 0.23 -25.53 -14.44
N THR A 342 -0.61 -26.09 -15.29
CA THR A 342 -2.01 -25.69 -15.43
C THR A 342 -2.90 -26.59 -14.60
N ILE A 343 -3.72 -26.00 -13.74
CA ILE A 343 -4.76 -26.70 -12.99
C ILE A 343 -6.13 -26.43 -13.60
N THR A 344 -7.00 -27.42 -13.50
CA THR A 344 -8.45 -27.25 -13.69
C THR A 344 -9.14 -27.70 -12.42
N VAL A 345 -9.99 -26.86 -11.86
CA VAL A 345 -10.75 -27.11 -10.65
C VAL A 345 -12.23 -27.16 -11.01
N THR A 346 -12.92 -28.22 -10.57
CA THR A 346 -14.33 -28.46 -10.85
C THR A 346 -15.04 -28.82 -9.56
N PRO A 347 -15.70 -27.86 -8.88
CA PRO A 347 -16.53 -28.13 -7.73
C PRO A 347 -17.86 -28.76 -8.14
N SER A 348 -18.48 -29.52 -7.25
CA SER A 348 -19.78 -30.17 -7.48
C SER A 348 -20.98 -29.22 -7.28
N ASN A 349 -20.77 -28.12 -6.56
CA ASN A 349 -21.76 -27.06 -6.33
C ASN A 349 -21.06 -25.68 -6.29
N ASP A 350 -21.81 -24.61 -6.00
CA ASP A 350 -21.29 -23.22 -6.01
C ASP A 350 -20.86 -22.73 -4.61
N ASP A 351 -20.76 -23.63 -3.61
CA ASP A 351 -20.30 -23.25 -2.27
C ASP A 351 -18.85 -22.77 -2.31
N PRO A 352 -18.50 -21.76 -1.48
CA PRO A 352 -17.17 -21.15 -1.54
C PRO A 352 -16.06 -22.11 -1.10
N PHE A 353 -14.90 -22.01 -1.77
CA PHE A 353 -13.73 -22.83 -1.46
C PHE A 353 -12.43 -22.08 -1.73
N ILE A 354 -11.35 -22.53 -1.11
CA ILE A 354 -9.99 -22.02 -1.31
C ILE A 354 -9.20 -23.02 -2.15
N VAL A 355 -8.33 -22.51 -3.02
CA VAL A 355 -7.36 -23.31 -3.78
C VAL A 355 -5.98 -22.72 -3.60
N ALA A 356 -5.00 -23.57 -3.32
CA ALA A 356 -3.61 -23.18 -3.21
C ALA A 356 -2.67 -24.25 -3.80
N CYS A 357 -1.49 -23.81 -4.24
CA CYS A 357 -0.41 -24.69 -4.71
C CYS A 357 0.82 -24.51 -3.83
N PHE A 358 1.39 -25.61 -3.35
CA PHE A 358 2.51 -25.63 -2.43
C PHE A 358 3.61 -26.58 -2.89
N GLU A 359 4.85 -26.21 -2.59
CA GLU A 359 5.95 -27.17 -2.59
C GLU A 359 5.71 -28.22 -1.50
N SER A 360 5.84 -29.52 -1.84
CA SER A 360 5.46 -30.60 -0.93
C SER A 360 6.38 -30.73 0.28
N SER A 361 7.65 -30.35 0.14
CA SER A 361 8.67 -30.62 1.15
C SER A 361 8.38 -30.05 2.56
N PRO A 362 7.83 -28.84 2.74
CA PRO A 362 7.48 -28.32 4.07
C PRO A 362 6.30 -29.03 4.72
N TYR A 363 5.47 -29.73 3.94
CA TYR A 363 4.23 -30.36 4.38
C TYR A 363 4.33 -31.88 4.54
N ASN A 364 5.53 -32.43 4.35
CA ASN A 364 5.75 -33.86 4.48
C ASN A 364 5.44 -34.37 5.90
N GLY A 365 4.50 -35.32 6.00
CA GLY A 365 4.07 -35.92 7.26
C GLY A 365 2.97 -35.14 8.00
N MET A 366 2.50 -34.03 7.46
CA MET A 366 1.31 -33.33 7.98
C MET A 366 0.02 -34.07 7.57
N THR A 367 -0.97 -34.02 8.44
CA THR A 367 -2.34 -34.45 8.10
C THR A 367 -3.05 -33.35 7.32
N ASP A 368 -4.18 -33.67 6.68
CA ASP A 368 -4.98 -32.70 5.93
C ASP A 368 -5.44 -31.55 6.82
N GLU A 369 -5.85 -31.83 8.06
CA GLU A 369 -6.25 -30.82 9.03
C GLU A 369 -5.08 -29.89 9.41
N GLN A 370 -3.86 -30.44 9.50
CA GLN A 370 -2.67 -29.65 9.79
C GLN A 370 -2.28 -28.75 8.60
N ILE A 371 -2.48 -29.20 7.37
CA ILE A 371 -2.25 -28.40 6.15
C ILE A 371 -3.25 -27.24 6.09
N ILE A 372 -4.54 -27.50 6.35
CA ILE A 372 -5.59 -26.47 6.41
C ILE A 372 -5.25 -25.44 7.52
N ALA A 373 -4.92 -25.92 8.72
CA ALA A 373 -4.59 -25.05 9.85
C ALA A 373 -3.37 -24.17 9.56
N ASP A 374 -2.34 -24.72 8.94
CA ASP A 374 -1.13 -23.98 8.53
C ASP A 374 -1.44 -22.92 7.48
N TYR A 375 -2.35 -23.23 6.53
CA TYR A 375 -2.82 -22.26 5.55
C TYR A 375 -3.52 -21.09 6.22
N ILE A 376 -4.50 -21.36 7.06
CA ILE A 376 -5.31 -20.35 7.76
C ILE A 376 -4.42 -19.43 8.63
N ALA A 377 -3.41 -20.00 9.28
CA ALA A 377 -2.48 -19.23 10.12
C ALA A 377 -1.54 -18.29 9.35
N LYS A 378 -1.27 -18.58 8.07
CA LYS A 378 -0.23 -17.87 7.29
C LYS A 378 -0.78 -17.00 6.18
N PHE A 379 -2.01 -17.25 5.71
CA PHE A 379 -2.54 -16.63 4.51
C PHE A 379 -3.93 -16.07 4.74
N PRO A 380 -4.23 -14.91 4.12
CA PRO A 380 -5.59 -14.40 4.12
C PRO A 380 -6.53 -15.35 3.37
N LEU A 381 -7.74 -15.47 3.85
CA LEU A 381 -8.77 -16.31 3.28
C LEU A 381 -9.51 -15.56 2.18
N TYR A 382 -9.28 -15.96 0.94
CA TYR A 382 -9.98 -15.43 -0.25
C TYR A 382 -10.72 -16.57 -0.94
N PRO A 383 -11.92 -16.95 -0.47
CA PRO A 383 -12.69 -18.02 -1.11
C PRO A 383 -13.12 -17.61 -2.52
N THR A 384 -13.25 -18.60 -3.39
CA THR A 384 -13.81 -18.50 -4.74
C THR A 384 -14.94 -19.49 -4.89
N SER A 385 -15.74 -19.38 -5.95
CA SER A 385 -16.80 -20.34 -6.30
C SER A 385 -16.78 -20.65 -7.80
N GLY A 386 -17.40 -21.76 -8.17
CA GLY A 386 -17.48 -22.22 -9.56
C GLY A 386 -16.16 -22.79 -10.10
N GLY A 387 -16.23 -23.48 -11.24
CA GLY A 387 -15.07 -24.11 -11.86
C GLY A 387 -14.20 -23.11 -12.63
N PHE A 388 -12.89 -23.35 -12.62
CA PHE A 388 -11.93 -22.52 -13.37
C PHE A 388 -10.67 -23.29 -13.79
N THR A 389 -9.92 -22.69 -14.71
CA THR A 389 -8.59 -23.15 -15.10
C THR A 389 -7.59 -22.04 -14.85
N TYR A 390 -6.44 -22.39 -14.27
CA TYR A 390 -5.37 -21.44 -13.95
C TYR A 390 -4.00 -22.06 -14.17
N THR A 391 -3.02 -21.24 -14.60
CA THR A 391 -1.64 -21.69 -14.76
C THR A 391 -0.76 -21.04 -13.68
N PHE A 392 -0.22 -21.85 -12.81
CA PHE A 392 0.83 -21.44 -11.88
C PHE A 392 2.14 -21.26 -12.64
N THR A 393 2.83 -20.17 -12.38
CA THR A 393 4.13 -19.82 -12.96
C THR A 393 5.16 -19.60 -11.84
N GLY A 394 6.45 -19.62 -12.18
CA GLY A 394 7.51 -19.39 -11.19
C GLY A 394 7.80 -20.60 -10.30
N LEU A 395 7.36 -21.79 -10.68
CA LEU A 395 7.66 -23.03 -9.98
C LEU A 395 9.16 -23.39 -10.11
N THR A 396 9.67 -24.18 -9.18
CA THR A 396 11.03 -24.73 -9.20
C THR A 396 11.04 -26.02 -10.03
N PRO A 397 11.97 -26.20 -10.99
CA PRO A 397 12.08 -27.42 -11.78
C PRO A 397 12.40 -28.65 -10.91
N GLU A 398 12.01 -29.84 -11.40
CA GLU A 398 12.25 -31.15 -10.74
C GLU A 398 11.82 -31.18 -9.26
N THR A 399 10.76 -30.44 -8.92
CA THR A 399 10.29 -30.24 -7.54
C THR A 399 8.87 -30.78 -7.37
N GLU A 400 8.64 -31.46 -6.25
CA GLU A 400 7.33 -31.99 -5.87
C GLU A 400 6.44 -30.87 -5.35
N TYR A 401 5.26 -30.75 -5.92
CA TYR A 401 4.20 -29.83 -5.53
C TYR A 401 2.90 -30.56 -5.30
N PHE A 402 1.99 -29.93 -4.58
CA PHE A 402 0.60 -30.32 -4.57
C PHE A 402 -0.33 -29.11 -4.69
N VAL A 403 -1.46 -29.36 -5.33
CA VAL A 403 -2.60 -28.43 -5.30
C VAL A 403 -3.57 -28.95 -4.26
N ALA A 404 -3.98 -28.06 -3.36
CA ALA A 404 -4.97 -28.33 -2.33
C ALA A 404 -6.18 -27.43 -2.52
N ALA A 405 -7.36 -27.96 -2.27
CA ALA A 405 -8.61 -27.19 -2.18
C ALA A 405 -9.43 -27.67 -0.98
N PHE A 406 -10.13 -26.76 -0.33
CA PHE A 406 -11.05 -27.06 0.76
C PHE A 406 -12.15 -26.01 0.82
N GLY A 407 -13.37 -26.41 1.18
CA GLY A 407 -14.48 -25.49 1.39
C GLY A 407 -14.16 -24.53 2.54
N CYS A 408 -14.45 -23.27 2.33
CA CYS A 408 -14.23 -22.23 3.34
C CYS A 408 -15.26 -21.12 3.14
N ASP A 409 -16.10 -20.91 4.14
CA ASP A 409 -17.11 -19.86 4.15
C ASP A 409 -17.10 -19.15 5.50
N GLY A 410 -17.20 -17.83 5.52
CA GLY A 410 -17.15 -17.02 6.74
C GLY A 410 -15.95 -17.30 7.64
N GLY A 411 -14.81 -17.70 7.07
CA GLY A 411 -13.60 -18.09 7.81
C GLY A 411 -13.65 -19.50 8.42
N VAL A 412 -14.74 -20.23 8.24
CA VAL A 412 -14.94 -21.61 8.73
C VAL A 412 -14.64 -22.60 7.61
N VAL A 413 -13.90 -23.66 7.94
CA VAL A 413 -13.66 -24.78 7.02
C VAL A 413 -14.93 -25.61 6.91
N THR A 414 -15.45 -25.75 5.69
CA THR A 414 -16.75 -26.40 5.45
C THR A 414 -16.66 -27.77 4.79
N THR A 415 -15.48 -28.17 4.26
CA THR A 415 -15.24 -29.51 3.69
C THR A 415 -13.91 -30.07 4.17
N GLU A 416 -13.66 -31.35 3.84
CA GLU A 416 -12.32 -31.93 3.90
C GLU A 416 -11.37 -31.32 2.86
N LEU A 417 -10.08 -31.65 2.95
CA LEU A 417 -9.05 -31.26 1.96
C LEU A 417 -9.12 -32.17 0.73
N PHE A 418 -9.20 -31.57 -0.45
CA PHE A 418 -8.98 -32.23 -1.73
C PHE A 418 -7.57 -31.90 -2.22
N ARG A 419 -6.81 -32.92 -2.64
CA ARG A 419 -5.40 -32.75 -2.97
C ARG A 419 -4.99 -33.54 -4.20
N VAL A 420 -4.13 -32.94 -5.04
CA VAL A 420 -3.47 -33.61 -6.16
C VAL A 420 -2.00 -33.23 -6.17
N ASP A 421 -1.14 -34.25 -6.13
CA ASP A 421 0.31 -34.08 -6.18
C ASP A 421 0.81 -34.13 -7.63
N PHE A 422 1.87 -33.34 -7.92
CA PHE A 422 2.56 -33.38 -9.20
C PHE A 422 4.05 -33.05 -9.02
N VAL A 423 4.84 -33.34 -10.04
CA VAL A 423 6.27 -32.98 -10.08
C VAL A 423 6.52 -32.15 -11.32
N THR A 424 7.14 -30.99 -11.17
CA THR A 424 7.53 -30.14 -12.31
C THR A 424 8.55 -30.85 -13.19
N ALA A 425 8.52 -30.57 -14.49
CA ALA A 425 9.45 -31.16 -15.44
C ALA A 425 10.89 -30.70 -15.17
N LYS A 426 11.83 -31.48 -15.69
CA LYS A 426 13.25 -31.12 -15.67
C LYS A 426 13.51 -29.95 -16.60
N GLU A 427 14.18 -28.91 -16.08
CA GLU A 427 14.64 -27.80 -16.91
C GLU A 427 15.82 -28.22 -17.79
N GLN A 428 15.74 -27.88 -19.06
CA GLN A 428 16.84 -28.00 -20.01
C GLN A 428 17.17 -26.61 -20.56
N MET A 429 18.39 -26.42 -21.02
CA MET A 429 18.75 -25.14 -21.67
C MET A 429 18.25 -25.13 -23.11
N SER A 430 17.40 -24.20 -23.48
CA SER A 430 16.97 -24.04 -24.88
C SER A 430 18.08 -23.41 -25.72
N ASN A 431 18.00 -23.65 -27.05
CA ASN A 431 18.93 -23.07 -28.02
C ASN A 431 18.46 -21.75 -28.61
N ILE A 432 17.49 -21.10 -27.98
CA ILE A 432 16.96 -19.83 -28.48
C ILE A 432 18.04 -18.75 -28.34
N ASN A 433 18.30 -18.07 -29.45
CA ASN A 433 19.09 -16.84 -29.45
C ASN A 433 18.17 -15.62 -29.40
N ILE A 434 18.55 -14.60 -28.63
CA ILE A 434 17.82 -13.36 -28.48
C ILE A 434 18.63 -12.23 -29.11
N GLU A 435 17.97 -11.42 -29.93
CA GLU A 435 18.49 -10.16 -30.46
C GLU A 435 17.60 -9.03 -29.97
N LEU A 436 18.21 -7.91 -29.62
CA LEU A 436 17.51 -6.68 -29.22
C LEU A 436 17.52 -5.71 -30.39
N ASN A 437 16.34 -5.33 -30.85
CA ASN A 437 16.15 -4.22 -31.76
C ASN A 437 15.68 -2.98 -30.98
N ILE A 438 16.53 -1.98 -30.84
CA ILE A 438 16.17 -0.70 -30.25
C ILE A 438 15.46 0.13 -31.33
N ILE A 439 14.21 0.46 -31.11
CA ILE A 439 13.38 1.26 -32.03
C ILE A 439 13.68 2.74 -31.82
N GLY A 440 13.70 3.18 -30.55
CA GLY A 440 14.01 4.56 -30.22
C GLY A 440 13.64 4.91 -28.79
N TYR A 441 13.84 6.15 -28.45
CA TYR A 441 13.35 6.74 -27.21
C TYR A 441 12.73 8.11 -27.50
N TYR A 442 11.64 8.42 -26.80
CA TYR A 442 10.71 9.50 -27.12
C TYR A 442 10.43 10.29 -25.85
N ASP A 443 10.43 11.61 -25.97
CA ASP A 443 10.22 12.49 -24.84
C ASP A 443 8.80 12.34 -24.27
N ILE A 444 8.70 12.16 -22.96
CA ILE A 444 7.40 11.90 -22.28
C ILE A 444 6.46 13.10 -22.39
N GLU A 445 6.98 14.34 -22.35
CA GLU A 445 6.21 15.57 -22.48
C GLU A 445 5.62 15.71 -23.89
N GLU A 446 6.43 15.40 -24.91
CA GLU A 446 5.99 15.47 -26.31
C GLU A 446 4.94 14.38 -26.62
N VAL A 447 5.11 13.17 -26.07
CA VAL A 447 4.15 12.06 -26.23
C VAL A 447 2.86 12.34 -25.47
N ALA A 448 2.94 12.87 -24.25
CA ALA A 448 1.78 13.24 -23.45
C ALA A 448 0.93 14.34 -24.11
N ALA A 449 1.55 15.25 -24.85
CA ALA A 449 0.83 16.26 -25.62
C ALA A 449 -0.03 15.65 -26.76
N LEU A 450 0.25 14.42 -27.18
CA LEU A 450 -0.45 13.71 -28.26
C LEU A 450 -1.43 12.64 -27.76
N HIS A 451 -1.25 12.14 -26.52
CA HIS A 451 -2.09 11.04 -26.02
C HIS A 451 -2.26 11.11 -24.49
N ASP A 452 -3.49 11.23 -24.02
CA ASP A 452 -3.88 11.46 -22.61
C ASP A 452 -3.37 10.39 -21.63
N TYR A 453 -3.17 9.15 -22.08
CA TYR A 453 -2.65 8.05 -21.25
C TYR A 453 -1.31 8.40 -20.58
N TYR A 454 -0.49 9.23 -21.21
CA TYR A 454 0.84 9.58 -20.71
C TYR A 454 0.87 10.86 -19.86
N GLN A 455 -0.25 11.54 -19.67
CA GLN A 455 -0.34 12.80 -18.91
C GLN A 455 0.12 12.67 -17.46
N SER A 456 -0.10 11.52 -16.82
CA SER A 456 0.32 11.26 -15.43
C SER A 456 1.84 11.21 -15.24
N PHE A 457 2.61 11.16 -16.32
CA PHE A 457 4.09 11.10 -16.29
C PHE A 457 4.76 12.42 -16.66
N VAL A 458 3.98 13.47 -16.94
CA VAL A 458 4.47 14.82 -17.23
C VAL A 458 5.23 15.37 -16.00
N GLY A 459 6.36 16.03 -16.24
CA GLY A 459 7.22 16.57 -15.18
C GLY A 459 8.31 15.61 -14.68
N THR A 460 8.37 14.36 -15.16
CA THR A 460 9.33 13.37 -14.69
C THR A 460 10.72 13.45 -15.33
N TYR A 461 10.94 14.34 -16.30
CA TYR A 461 12.18 14.44 -17.11
C TYR A 461 12.67 13.08 -17.61
N ALA A 462 11.81 12.37 -18.31
CA ALA A 462 12.02 11.00 -18.73
C ALA A 462 11.68 10.78 -20.22
N ALA A 463 12.11 9.66 -20.75
CA ALA A 463 11.74 9.18 -22.07
C ALA A 463 11.01 7.84 -22.02
N LEU A 464 10.15 7.61 -22.99
CA LEU A 464 9.65 6.29 -23.35
C LEU A 464 10.71 5.60 -24.20
N PHE A 465 11.28 4.51 -23.69
CA PHE A 465 12.25 3.68 -24.38
C PHE A 465 11.51 2.52 -25.07
N ALA A 466 11.50 2.50 -26.40
CA ALA A 466 10.82 1.50 -27.22
C ALA A 466 11.81 0.53 -27.86
N TYR A 467 11.53 -0.75 -27.75
CA TYR A 467 12.37 -1.84 -28.28
C TYR A 467 11.51 -3.09 -28.53
N GLU A 468 12.06 -4.02 -29.29
CA GLU A 468 11.51 -5.36 -29.48
C GLU A 468 12.60 -6.42 -29.37
N PHE A 469 12.21 -7.63 -29.01
CA PHE A 469 13.07 -8.81 -29.07
C PHE A 469 12.80 -9.63 -30.31
N ILE A 470 13.85 -10.06 -30.96
CA ILE A 470 13.82 -11.01 -32.06
C ILE A 470 14.44 -12.32 -31.55
N THR A 471 13.71 -13.42 -31.64
CA THR A 471 14.19 -14.73 -31.17
C THR A 471 14.31 -15.73 -32.32
N THR A 472 15.39 -16.54 -32.29
CA THR A 472 15.66 -17.58 -33.29
C THR A 472 16.16 -18.86 -32.62
N PRO A 473 15.43 -20.00 -32.68
CA PRO A 473 14.05 -20.11 -33.18
C PRO A 473 13.07 -19.24 -32.38
N GLN A 474 11.84 -19.13 -32.90
CA GLN A 474 10.82 -18.33 -32.22
C GLN A 474 10.54 -18.86 -30.82
N ALA A 475 10.59 -17.98 -29.82
CA ALA A 475 10.23 -18.29 -28.45
C ALA A 475 8.71 -18.38 -28.26
N MET A 476 8.27 -19.15 -27.25
CA MET A 476 6.90 -19.12 -26.78
C MET A 476 6.63 -17.80 -26.02
N GLY A 477 7.63 -17.34 -25.27
CA GLY A 477 7.59 -16.10 -24.54
C GLY A 477 8.97 -15.70 -24.01
N ILE A 478 9.04 -14.59 -23.30
CA ILE A 478 10.29 -14.04 -22.78
C ILE A 478 10.08 -13.42 -21.40
N HIS A 479 11.00 -13.67 -20.49
CA HIS A 479 11.17 -12.91 -19.25
C HIS A 479 12.19 -11.80 -19.49
N TYR A 480 11.90 -10.57 -19.08
CA TYR A 480 12.82 -9.45 -19.29
C TYR A 480 12.66 -8.33 -18.26
N GLY A 481 13.69 -7.51 -18.14
CA GLY A 481 13.69 -6.31 -17.34
C GLY A 481 14.77 -5.33 -17.78
N LEU A 482 14.52 -4.04 -17.60
CA LEU A 482 15.49 -2.97 -17.82
C LEU A 482 15.96 -2.45 -16.46
N TYR A 483 17.25 -2.54 -16.21
CA TYR A 483 17.89 -2.23 -14.93
C TYR A 483 18.88 -1.09 -15.08
N SER A 484 19.13 -0.35 -13.99
CA SER A 484 20.28 0.53 -13.98
C SER A 484 21.57 -0.29 -14.10
N LYS A 485 22.55 0.22 -14.81
CA LYS A 485 23.85 -0.44 -14.97
C LYS A 485 24.45 -0.79 -13.60
N ALA A 486 24.38 0.15 -12.64
CA ALA A 486 24.92 -0.02 -11.30
C ALA A 486 24.31 -1.22 -10.55
N SER A 487 23.02 -1.51 -10.73
CA SER A 487 22.34 -2.63 -10.07
C SER A 487 22.68 -4.01 -10.61
N VAL A 488 23.29 -4.10 -11.79
CA VAL A 488 23.66 -5.38 -12.43
C VAL A 488 25.16 -5.53 -12.66
N GLU A 489 25.95 -4.50 -12.40
CA GLU A 489 27.40 -4.51 -12.54
C GLU A 489 28.04 -5.38 -11.44
N GLY A 490 28.84 -6.37 -11.85
CA GLY A 490 29.51 -7.29 -10.93
C GLY A 490 28.65 -8.43 -10.38
N VAL A 491 27.37 -8.48 -10.74
CA VAL A 491 26.49 -9.62 -10.39
C VAL A 491 26.74 -10.75 -11.37
N ASP A 492 26.79 -11.98 -10.86
CA ASP A 492 26.99 -13.18 -11.67
C ASP A 492 25.83 -13.42 -12.64
N ASP A 493 26.14 -13.88 -13.87
CA ASP A 493 25.13 -14.09 -14.91
C ASP A 493 24.09 -15.18 -14.54
N ASP A 494 24.46 -16.17 -13.72
CA ASP A 494 23.50 -17.17 -13.25
C ASP A 494 22.53 -16.59 -12.22
N ASP A 495 22.98 -15.65 -11.37
CA ASP A 495 22.10 -14.94 -10.43
C ASP A 495 21.21 -13.93 -11.15
N LEU A 496 21.73 -13.20 -12.12
CA LEU A 496 20.92 -12.34 -13.00
C LEU A 496 19.88 -13.15 -13.77
N ARG A 497 20.25 -14.33 -14.26
CA ARG A 497 19.32 -15.23 -14.95
C ARG A 497 18.18 -15.71 -14.04
N LYS A 498 18.49 -16.08 -12.80
CA LYS A 498 17.47 -16.45 -11.81
C LYS A 498 16.51 -15.28 -11.54
N MET A 499 17.05 -14.11 -11.30
CA MET A 499 16.27 -12.89 -11.07
C MET A 499 15.31 -12.59 -12.24
N ILE A 500 15.75 -12.80 -13.48
CA ILE A 500 14.92 -12.60 -14.68
C ILE A 500 13.83 -13.65 -14.79
N LEU A 501 14.11 -14.91 -14.48
CA LEU A 501 13.13 -16.00 -14.53
C LEU A 501 12.01 -15.87 -13.47
N GLU A 502 12.21 -15.08 -12.42
CA GLU A 502 11.17 -14.74 -11.44
C GLU A 502 10.15 -13.71 -11.97
N ARG A 503 10.47 -13.02 -13.06
CA ARG A 503 9.53 -12.08 -13.68
C ARG A 503 8.48 -12.80 -14.51
N PRO A 504 7.27 -12.22 -14.66
CA PRO A 504 6.25 -12.79 -15.52
C PRO A 504 6.74 -12.94 -16.95
N ILE A 505 6.41 -14.08 -17.57
CA ILE A 505 6.63 -14.28 -19.00
C ILE A 505 5.72 -13.34 -19.80
N LYS A 506 6.22 -12.78 -20.89
CA LYS A 506 5.49 -11.83 -21.73
C LYS A 506 5.56 -12.25 -23.20
N ASP A 507 4.53 -11.85 -23.93
CA ASP A 507 4.53 -11.94 -25.39
C ASP A 507 5.56 -10.95 -25.97
N THR A 508 6.44 -11.46 -26.82
CA THR A 508 7.58 -10.70 -27.35
C THR A 508 7.32 -10.07 -28.71
N PHE A 509 6.17 -10.31 -29.30
CA PHE A 509 5.89 -9.95 -30.69
C PHE A 509 5.43 -8.50 -30.89
N ARG A 510 5.42 -7.70 -29.82
CA ARG A 510 5.05 -6.29 -29.85
C ARG A 510 6.17 -5.43 -29.32
N PRO A 511 6.37 -4.23 -29.87
CA PRO A 511 7.26 -3.26 -29.24
C PRO A 511 6.92 -3.08 -27.78
N VAL A 512 7.96 -3.09 -26.95
CA VAL A 512 7.83 -2.91 -25.49
C VAL A 512 8.36 -1.53 -25.16
N ASN A 513 7.74 -0.84 -24.21
CA ASN A 513 8.24 0.45 -23.75
C ASN A 513 8.44 0.48 -22.24
N PHE A 514 9.39 1.28 -21.81
CA PHE A 514 9.64 1.65 -20.43
C PHE A 514 9.83 3.15 -20.33
N ILE A 515 9.33 3.75 -19.25
CA ILE A 515 9.63 5.15 -18.91
C ILE A 515 10.95 5.15 -18.13
N ARG A 516 11.93 5.93 -18.58
CA ARG A 516 13.25 6.01 -17.99
C ARG A 516 13.82 7.43 -18.04
N ALA A 517 14.50 7.82 -16.96
CA ALA A 517 15.14 9.12 -16.86
C ALA A 517 16.25 9.30 -17.90
N TYR A 518 16.43 10.52 -18.37
CA TYR A 518 17.54 10.89 -19.23
C TYR A 518 18.88 10.90 -18.47
N GLY A 519 19.95 10.64 -19.20
CA GLY A 519 21.32 10.72 -18.69
C GLY A 519 21.79 9.53 -17.85
N LEU A 520 20.93 8.55 -17.59
CA LEU A 520 21.27 7.34 -16.85
C LEU A 520 21.65 6.19 -17.80
N GLU A 521 22.47 5.28 -17.30
CA GLU A 521 22.93 4.08 -18.00
C GLU A 521 22.10 2.86 -17.59
N TYR A 522 21.59 2.15 -18.59
CA TYR A 522 20.73 0.99 -18.39
C TYR A 522 21.29 -0.25 -19.08
N VAL A 523 20.91 -1.43 -18.57
CA VAL A 523 21.15 -2.73 -19.18
C VAL A 523 19.83 -3.49 -19.25
N LEU A 524 19.52 -4.03 -20.42
CA LEU A 524 18.36 -4.88 -20.62
C LEU A 524 18.77 -6.34 -20.49
N LEU A 525 18.08 -7.06 -19.61
CA LEU A 525 18.26 -8.48 -19.39
C LEU A 525 17.04 -9.24 -19.92
N ALA A 526 17.27 -10.40 -20.55
CA ALA A 526 16.18 -11.24 -21.04
C ALA A 526 16.54 -12.74 -21.04
N VAL A 527 15.51 -13.58 -20.85
CA VAL A 527 15.57 -15.03 -21.01
C VAL A 527 14.35 -15.47 -21.79
N ALA A 528 14.55 -16.07 -22.97
CA ALA A 528 13.48 -16.60 -23.81
C ALA A 528 13.13 -18.04 -23.41
N VAL A 529 11.89 -18.45 -23.58
CA VAL A 529 11.37 -19.77 -23.22
C VAL A 529 10.83 -20.47 -24.45
N ASP A 530 11.18 -21.74 -24.66
CA ASP A 530 10.66 -22.58 -25.74
C ASP A 530 9.27 -23.17 -25.41
N SER A 531 8.70 -23.93 -26.33
CA SER A 531 7.37 -24.56 -26.17
C SER A 531 7.33 -25.66 -25.09
N GLU A 532 8.49 -26.14 -24.63
CA GLU A 532 8.61 -27.11 -23.55
C GLU A 532 8.91 -26.45 -22.19
N GLY A 533 8.89 -25.11 -22.14
CA GLY A 533 9.18 -24.33 -20.93
C GLY A 533 10.66 -24.24 -20.58
N ASN A 534 11.56 -24.63 -21.49
CA ASN A 534 13.00 -24.55 -21.25
C ASN A 534 13.54 -23.15 -21.52
N PRO A 535 14.22 -22.52 -20.58
CA PRO A 535 14.75 -21.17 -20.74
C PRO A 535 16.08 -21.16 -21.51
N SER A 536 16.31 -20.08 -22.23
CA SER A 536 17.58 -19.80 -22.91
C SER A 536 18.68 -19.38 -21.93
N LYS A 537 19.88 -19.17 -22.47
CA LYS A 537 20.92 -18.41 -21.78
C LYS A 537 20.43 -16.98 -21.51
N LEU A 538 21.01 -16.37 -20.49
CA LEU A 538 20.80 -14.95 -20.24
C LEU A 538 21.27 -14.13 -21.45
N PHE A 539 20.39 -13.29 -21.93
CA PHE A 539 20.74 -12.19 -22.82
C PHE A 539 21.01 -10.94 -21.97
N LYS A 540 22.10 -10.27 -22.25
CA LYS A 540 22.50 -9.02 -21.61
C LYS A 540 22.87 -8.03 -22.70
N SER A 541 22.16 -6.90 -22.77
CA SER A 541 22.44 -5.88 -23.76
C SER A 541 23.76 -5.16 -23.48
N ASP A 542 24.30 -4.47 -24.48
CA ASP A 542 25.23 -3.38 -24.24
C ASP A 542 24.59 -2.32 -23.37
N VAL A 543 25.42 -1.44 -22.78
CA VAL A 543 24.93 -0.32 -21.98
C VAL A 543 24.15 0.65 -22.86
N ILE A 544 22.91 0.92 -22.46
CA ILE A 544 21.99 1.82 -23.14
C ILE A 544 21.97 3.14 -22.37
N THR A 545 22.35 4.24 -23.03
CA THR A 545 22.26 5.58 -22.46
C THR A 545 21.18 6.37 -23.18
N ILE A 546 20.14 6.77 -22.46
CA ILE A 546 19.03 7.55 -23.00
C ILE A 546 19.38 9.04 -22.88
N THR A 547 19.51 9.71 -24.02
CA THR A 547 19.92 11.13 -24.05
C THR A 547 18.81 12.00 -24.64
N TYR A 548 18.63 13.21 -24.09
CA TYR A 548 17.61 14.14 -24.54
C TYR A 548 17.78 14.50 -26.03
N ASP A 549 19.02 14.73 -26.47
CA ASP A 549 19.32 15.13 -27.87
C ASP A 549 19.09 14.01 -28.90
N GLY A 550 19.06 12.76 -28.47
CA GLY A 550 18.88 11.59 -29.35
C GLY A 550 17.42 11.11 -29.49
N ARG A 551 16.44 11.85 -28.94
CA ARG A 551 15.05 11.44 -28.96
C ARG A 551 14.44 11.45 -30.35
N GLY A 552 13.52 10.51 -30.61
CA GLY A 552 12.73 10.42 -31.82
C GLY A 552 11.48 11.32 -31.80
N ASP A 553 10.75 11.31 -32.90
CA ASP A 553 9.49 12.05 -33.06
C ASP A 553 8.35 11.36 -32.26
N ALA A 554 7.68 12.12 -31.40
CA ALA A 554 6.62 11.61 -30.56
C ALA A 554 5.43 11.00 -31.33
N GLN A 555 5.14 11.51 -32.55
CA GLN A 555 4.09 10.96 -33.40
C GLN A 555 4.44 9.55 -33.91
N GLU A 556 5.71 9.29 -34.22
CA GLU A 556 6.16 7.94 -34.62
C GLU A 556 5.91 6.92 -33.51
N PHE A 557 6.12 7.33 -32.23
CA PHE A 557 5.82 6.47 -31.08
C PHE A 557 4.32 6.17 -30.98
N ILE A 558 3.47 7.19 -31.11
CA ILE A 558 2.01 7.02 -31.07
C ILE A 558 1.54 6.09 -32.18
N ASP A 559 2.00 6.30 -33.41
CA ASP A 559 1.63 5.49 -34.56
C ASP A 559 2.08 4.01 -34.45
N MET A 560 3.15 3.76 -33.67
CA MET A 560 3.66 2.41 -33.42
C MET A 560 2.89 1.68 -32.30
N MET A 561 2.46 2.42 -31.27
CA MET A 561 1.92 1.82 -30.04
C MET A 561 0.38 1.78 -30.00
N HIS A 562 -0.28 2.60 -30.80
CA HIS A 562 -1.74 2.78 -30.84
C HIS A 562 -2.29 2.68 -32.28
#